data_cd9adfa445ca08fe08f264d1752cd4d0
#
_entry.id   cd9adfa445ca08fe08f264d1752cd4d0
#
_cell.length_a   1.000
_cell.length_b   1.000
_cell.length_c   1.000
_cell.angle_alpha   90.00
_cell.angle_beta   90.00
_cell.angle_gamma   90.00
#
_symmetry.space_group_name_H-M   'P 1'
#
loop_
_entity.id
_entity.type
_entity.pdbx_description
1 polymer ?
#
loop_
_entity_poly.entity_id
_entity_poly.type
_entity_poly.pdbx_seq_one_letter_code
_entity_poly.pdbx_strand_id
1 'polypeptide(L)'
;MKDRIIAESIASLRQDGLRFSVDSLAEKLRISKKTVYKYFPSKEALALALYDVYFSEAISRATSIAQSSASSATDLLHLYYDAKVMVRSEIFNKYRLNESIHSYVSERNDALWQTVSEALFPDASAEEQNTMRFIVDGVFEKLCNESVAPDSVIERMKKLL
;
A
#
# COMPACT_ATOMS: atom_id res chain seq x y z
N MET A 1 -11.92 -19.38 -4.13
CA MET A 1 -11.26 -19.03 -5.41
C MET A 1 -11.05 -17.52 -5.55
N LYS A 2 -12.07 -16.70 -5.28
CA LYS A 2 -11.96 -15.23 -5.32
C LYS A 2 -10.79 -14.76 -4.45
N ASP A 3 -10.73 -15.19 -3.20
CA ASP A 3 -9.69 -14.80 -2.24
C ASP A 3 -8.29 -15.26 -2.67
N ARG A 4 -8.18 -16.46 -3.28
CA ARG A 4 -6.91 -16.94 -3.85
C ARG A 4 -6.43 -16.06 -5.00
N ILE A 5 -7.33 -15.59 -5.86
CA ILE A 5 -7.00 -14.67 -6.95
C ILE A 5 -6.49 -13.35 -6.38
N ILE A 6 -7.15 -12.79 -5.36
CA ILE A 6 -6.73 -11.54 -4.72
C ILE A 6 -5.38 -11.71 -4.03
N ALA A 7 -5.20 -12.74 -3.22
CA ALA A 7 -3.95 -12.99 -2.51
C ALA A 7 -2.76 -13.15 -3.47
N GLU A 8 -2.91 -13.93 -4.55
CA GLU A 8 -1.87 -14.07 -5.56
C GLU A 8 -1.64 -12.78 -6.35
N SER A 9 -2.69 -11.98 -6.56
CA SER A 9 -2.54 -10.66 -7.20
C SER A 9 -1.71 -9.71 -6.35
N ILE A 10 -1.94 -9.67 -5.05
CA ILE A 10 -1.15 -8.85 -4.10
C ILE A 10 0.31 -9.34 -4.07
N ALA A 11 0.52 -10.65 -3.97
CA ALA A 11 1.85 -11.24 -3.98
C ALA A 11 2.60 -10.96 -5.29
N SER A 12 1.92 -11.10 -6.43
CA SER A 12 2.50 -10.82 -7.76
C SER A 12 2.81 -9.34 -7.92
N LEU A 13 1.98 -8.44 -7.43
CA LEU A 13 2.23 -6.99 -7.50
C LEU A 13 3.46 -6.60 -6.68
N ARG A 14 3.65 -7.21 -5.50
CA ARG A 14 4.83 -6.99 -4.66
C ARG A 14 6.11 -7.55 -5.28
N GLN A 15 6.02 -8.73 -5.88
CA GLN A 15 7.17 -9.45 -6.43
C GLN A 15 7.56 -8.96 -7.82
N ASP A 16 6.58 -8.86 -8.71
CA ASP A 16 6.77 -8.60 -10.14
C ASP A 16 6.58 -7.11 -10.48
N GLY A 17 6.05 -6.32 -9.53
CA GLY A 17 5.78 -4.91 -9.70
C GLY A 17 5.00 -4.62 -10.98
N LEU A 18 5.62 -3.88 -11.88
CA LEU A 18 5.04 -3.45 -13.15
C LEU A 18 4.80 -4.58 -14.17
N ARG A 19 5.25 -5.79 -13.91
CA ARG A 19 5.06 -6.94 -14.80
C ARG A 19 3.79 -7.75 -14.50
N PHE A 20 3.06 -7.40 -13.45
CA PHE A 20 1.81 -8.06 -13.11
C PHE A 20 0.82 -8.05 -14.29
N SER A 21 0.34 -9.22 -14.67
CA SER A 21 -0.67 -9.40 -15.71
C SER A 21 -1.68 -10.49 -15.34
N VAL A 22 -2.90 -10.40 -15.90
CA VAL A 22 -3.92 -11.43 -15.67
C VAL A 22 -3.50 -12.78 -16.25
N ASP A 23 -2.68 -12.78 -17.30
CA ASP A 23 -2.15 -14.01 -17.88
C ASP A 23 -1.16 -14.69 -16.93
N SER A 24 -0.18 -13.95 -16.41
CA SER A 24 0.76 -14.44 -15.41
C SER A 24 0.07 -14.92 -14.13
N LEU A 25 -0.94 -14.17 -13.66
CA LEU A 25 -1.76 -14.55 -12.52
C LEU A 25 -2.50 -15.89 -12.74
N ALA A 26 -3.12 -16.06 -13.91
CA ALA A 26 -3.82 -17.28 -14.25
C ALA A 26 -2.88 -18.48 -14.31
N GLU A 27 -1.67 -18.29 -14.86
CA GLU A 27 -0.62 -19.30 -14.92
C GLU A 27 -0.16 -19.71 -13.51
N LYS A 28 0.19 -18.76 -12.65
CA LYS A 28 0.59 -19.01 -11.26
C LYS A 28 -0.47 -19.78 -10.48
N LEU A 29 -1.74 -19.44 -10.69
CA LEU A 29 -2.87 -20.13 -10.04
C LEU A 29 -3.27 -21.46 -10.70
N ARG A 30 -2.70 -21.81 -11.86
CA ARG A 30 -3.06 -22.96 -12.69
C ARG A 30 -4.55 -22.98 -13.05
N ILE A 31 -5.08 -21.82 -13.45
CA ILE A 31 -6.46 -21.65 -13.91
C ILE A 31 -6.47 -20.95 -15.26
N SER A 32 -7.62 -20.93 -15.93
CA SER A 32 -7.75 -20.17 -17.17
C SER A 32 -7.96 -18.69 -16.90
N LYS A 33 -7.52 -17.82 -17.82
CA LYS A 33 -7.86 -16.39 -17.82
C LYS A 33 -9.38 -16.15 -17.75
N LYS A 34 -10.17 -17.02 -18.44
CA LYS A 34 -11.63 -17.00 -18.37
C LYS A 34 -12.14 -17.23 -16.94
N THR A 35 -11.44 -18.08 -16.16
CA THR A 35 -11.78 -18.29 -14.76
C THR A 35 -11.55 -17.03 -13.92
N VAL A 36 -10.46 -16.30 -14.16
CA VAL A 36 -10.21 -15.01 -13.47
C VAL A 36 -11.35 -14.03 -13.78
N TYR A 37 -11.69 -13.87 -15.07
CA TYR A 37 -12.75 -12.94 -15.49
C TYR A 37 -14.16 -13.37 -15.07
N LYS A 38 -14.39 -14.63 -14.71
CA LYS A 38 -15.64 -15.06 -14.08
C LYS A 38 -15.84 -14.44 -12.69
N TYR A 39 -14.76 -14.20 -11.95
CA TYR A 39 -14.80 -13.60 -10.61
C TYR A 39 -14.62 -12.08 -10.64
N PHE A 40 -13.85 -11.59 -11.60
CA PHE A 40 -13.55 -10.17 -11.77
C PHE A 40 -13.75 -9.82 -13.25
N PRO A 41 -14.87 -9.21 -13.62
CA PRO A 41 -15.28 -9.04 -15.02
C PRO A 41 -14.34 -8.14 -15.81
N SER A 42 -13.49 -7.36 -15.15
CA SER A 42 -12.47 -6.52 -15.80
C SER A 42 -11.19 -6.45 -14.95
N LYS A 43 -10.12 -5.89 -15.54
CA LYS A 43 -8.88 -5.60 -14.80
C LYS A 43 -9.11 -4.55 -13.72
N GLU A 44 -9.97 -3.59 -13.99
CA GLU A 44 -10.36 -2.53 -13.03
C GLU A 44 -11.07 -3.15 -11.82
N ALA A 45 -12.02 -4.07 -12.06
CA ALA A 45 -12.72 -4.77 -10.98
C ALA A 45 -11.77 -5.61 -10.12
N LEU A 46 -10.77 -6.25 -10.74
CA LEU A 46 -9.72 -6.96 -10.01
C LEU A 46 -8.84 -5.99 -9.22
N ALA A 47 -8.43 -4.87 -9.81
CA ALA A 47 -7.60 -3.87 -9.16
C ALA A 47 -8.31 -3.24 -7.95
N LEU A 48 -9.57 -2.84 -8.08
CA LEU A 48 -10.35 -2.31 -6.96
C LEU A 48 -10.47 -3.32 -5.82
N ALA A 49 -10.80 -4.57 -6.14
CA ALA A 49 -10.93 -5.62 -5.12
C ALA A 49 -9.59 -5.93 -4.43
N LEU A 50 -8.49 -5.92 -5.16
CA LEU A 50 -7.15 -6.09 -4.63
C LEU A 50 -6.78 -4.96 -3.66
N TYR A 51 -6.97 -3.71 -4.06
CA TYR A 51 -6.66 -2.56 -3.23
C TYR A 51 -7.58 -2.46 -2.01
N ASP A 52 -8.86 -2.83 -2.14
CA ASP A 52 -9.79 -2.86 -1.01
C ASP A 52 -9.32 -3.83 0.08
N VAL A 53 -8.98 -5.06 -0.28
CA VAL A 53 -8.45 -6.05 0.66
C VAL A 53 -7.12 -5.57 1.25
N TYR A 54 -6.19 -5.11 0.40
CA TYR A 54 -4.87 -4.68 0.83
C TYR A 54 -4.93 -3.55 1.87
N PHE A 55 -5.66 -2.47 1.56
CA PHE A 55 -5.75 -1.33 2.47
C PHE A 55 -6.59 -1.63 3.72
N SER A 56 -7.62 -2.46 3.62
CA SER A 56 -8.39 -2.88 4.79
C SER A 56 -7.51 -3.66 5.79
N GLU A 57 -6.67 -4.56 5.29
CA GLU A 57 -5.68 -5.27 6.11
C GLU A 57 -4.61 -4.33 6.67
N ALA A 58 -4.10 -3.39 5.86
CA ALA A 58 -3.09 -2.44 6.31
C ALA A 58 -3.61 -1.53 7.42
N ILE A 59 -4.82 -0.97 7.26
CA ILE A 59 -5.46 -0.12 8.28
C ILE A 59 -5.73 -0.93 9.56
N SER A 60 -6.24 -2.15 9.43
CA SER A 60 -6.47 -3.04 10.59
C SER A 60 -5.17 -3.33 11.35
N ARG A 61 -4.08 -3.60 10.63
CA ARG A 61 -2.76 -3.81 11.24
C ARG A 61 -2.23 -2.55 11.90
N ALA A 62 -2.34 -1.38 11.25
CA ALA A 62 -1.93 -0.11 11.83
C ALA A 62 -2.67 0.17 13.14
N THR A 63 -3.99 -0.04 13.17
CA THR A 63 -4.80 0.08 14.37
C THR A 63 -4.34 -0.87 15.48
N SER A 64 -4.06 -2.13 15.12
CA SER A 64 -3.58 -3.12 16.10
C SER A 64 -2.21 -2.76 16.68
N ILE A 65 -1.30 -2.25 15.86
CA ILE A 65 0.01 -1.76 16.32
C ILE A 65 -0.17 -0.56 17.25
N ALA A 66 -1.00 0.41 16.86
CA ALA A 66 -1.26 1.61 17.63
C ALA A 66 -1.86 1.32 19.03
N GLN A 67 -2.68 0.29 19.12
CA GLN A 67 -3.35 -0.12 20.38
C GLN A 67 -2.48 -1.04 21.25
N SER A 68 -1.36 -1.54 20.74
CA SER A 68 -0.50 -2.43 21.51
C SER A 68 0.33 -1.65 22.54
N SER A 69 0.61 -2.26 23.69
CA SER A 69 1.49 -1.68 24.71
C SER A 69 2.94 -1.54 24.23
N ALA A 70 3.30 -2.24 23.16
CA ALA A 70 4.59 -2.17 22.50
C ALA A 70 4.48 -1.45 21.14
N SER A 71 3.65 -0.38 21.07
CA SER A 71 3.49 0.41 19.85
C SER A 71 4.84 0.79 19.25
N SER A 72 5.08 0.37 18.03
CA SER A 72 6.33 0.59 17.32
C SER A 72 6.15 1.58 16.20
N ALA A 73 6.72 2.77 16.35
CA ALA A 73 6.78 3.78 15.29
C ALA A 73 7.45 3.23 14.03
N THR A 74 8.46 2.38 14.19
CA THR A 74 9.16 1.70 13.11
C THR A 74 8.18 0.82 12.31
N ASP A 75 7.36 0.00 12.98
CA ASP A 75 6.41 -0.89 12.32
C ASP A 75 5.31 -0.12 11.59
N LEU A 76 4.83 0.99 12.17
CA LEU A 76 3.86 1.88 11.53
C LEU A 76 4.43 2.53 10.27
N LEU A 77 5.66 3.03 10.32
CA LEU A 77 6.32 3.63 9.16
C LEU A 77 6.61 2.60 8.06
N HIS A 78 7.06 1.39 8.42
CA HIS A 78 7.22 0.31 7.45
C HIS A 78 5.91 -0.06 6.78
N LEU A 79 4.83 -0.20 7.55
CA LEU A 79 3.51 -0.50 7.01
C LEU A 79 3.02 0.58 6.05
N TYR A 80 3.23 1.85 6.39
CA TYR A 80 2.88 2.97 5.53
C TYR A 80 3.72 3.00 4.25
N TYR A 81 5.03 2.76 4.35
CA TYR A 81 5.91 2.71 3.18
C TYR A 81 5.60 1.53 2.26
N ASP A 82 5.27 0.36 2.80
CA ASP A 82 4.77 -0.77 2.00
C ASP A 82 3.52 -0.39 1.21
N ALA A 83 2.60 0.35 1.82
CA ALA A 83 1.40 0.83 1.15
C ALA A 83 1.73 1.88 0.07
N LYS A 84 2.69 2.76 0.31
CA LYS A 84 3.16 3.74 -0.70
C LYS A 84 3.72 3.06 -1.94
N VAL A 85 4.42 1.92 -1.80
CA VAL A 85 4.89 1.13 -2.95
C VAL A 85 3.72 0.66 -3.81
N MET A 86 2.60 0.27 -3.20
CA MET A 86 1.41 -0.20 -3.89
C MET A 86 0.67 0.90 -4.67
N VAL A 87 0.91 2.17 -4.35
CA VAL A 87 0.25 3.33 -4.98
C VAL A 87 1.17 4.14 -5.89
N ARG A 88 2.35 3.66 -6.21
CA ARG A 88 3.29 4.39 -7.09
C ARG A 88 2.67 4.64 -8.46
N SER A 89 2.82 5.85 -8.94
CA SER A 89 2.28 6.34 -10.22
C SER A 89 2.66 5.47 -11.42
N GLU A 90 3.84 4.83 -11.39
CA GLU A 90 4.32 3.94 -12.44
C GLU A 90 3.41 2.72 -12.63
N ILE A 91 2.83 2.18 -11.54
CA ILE A 91 1.87 1.07 -11.60
C ILE A 91 0.61 1.53 -12.33
N PHE A 92 0.08 2.70 -11.96
CA PHE A 92 -1.13 3.26 -12.58
C PHE A 92 -0.92 3.60 -14.05
N ASN A 93 0.17 4.29 -14.37
CA ASN A 93 0.49 4.71 -15.73
C ASN A 93 0.66 3.53 -16.69
N LYS A 94 1.35 2.48 -16.25
CA LYS A 94 1.60 1.31 -17.09
C LYS A 94 0.35 0.49 -17.38
N TYR A 95 -0.55 0.36 -16.42
CA TYR A 95 -1.76 -0.43 -16.58
C TYR A 95 -2.95 0.39 -17.07
N ARG A 96 -2.76 1.68 -17.36
CA ARG A 96 -3.82 2.62 -17.76
C ARG A 96 -5.04 2.50 -16.84
N LEU A 97 -4.78 2.41 -15.55
CA LEU A 97 -5.85 2.41 -14.57
C LEU A 97 -6.56 3.75 -14.65
N ASN A 98 -7.87 3.70 -14.66
CA ASN A 98 -8.68 4.90 -14.82
C ASN A 98 -8.59 5.80 -13.57
N GLU A 99 -9.03 7.04 -13.73
CA GLU A 99 -8.99 8.06 -12.68
C GLU A 99 -9.77 7.64 -11.43
N SER A 100 -10.85 6.87 -11.60
CA SER A 100 -11.65 6.37 -10.47
C SER A 100 -10.88 5.41 -9.57
N ILE A 101 -10.02 4.55 -10.14
CA ILE A 101 -9.14 3.66 -9.35
C ILE A 101 -8.10 4.50 -8.62
N HIS A 102 -7.51 5.49 -9.31
CA HIS A 102 -6.52 6.36 -8.69
C HIS A 102 -7.12 7.12 -7.49
N SER A 103 -8.32 7.72 -7.64
CA SER A 103 -9.02 8.40 -6.56
C SER A 103 -9.32 7.47 -5.40
N TYR A 104 -9.86 6.28 -5.68
CA TYR A 104 -10.15 5.27 -4.65
C TYR A 104 -8.90 4.89 -3.85
N VAL A 105 -7.79 4.61 -4.53
CA VAL A 105 -6.53 4.21 -3.90
C VAL A 105 -5.94 5.37 -3.09
N SER A 106 -6.05 6.61 -3.59
CA SER A 106 -5.62 7.80 -2.86
C SER A 106 -6.39 7.96 -1.55
N GLU A 107 -7.73 7.87 -1.59
CA GLU A 107 -8.58 7.93 -0.39
C GLU A 107 -8.23 6.85 0.64
N ARG A 108 -7.96 5.63 0.20
CA ARG A 108 -7.56 4.55 1.10
C ARG A 108 -6.17 4.78 1.72
N ASN A 109 -5.24 5.30 0.93
CA ASN A 109 -3.92 5.68 1.43
C ASN A 109 -4.00 6.86 2.42
N ASP A 110 -4.90 7.81 2.20
CA ASP A 110 -5.17 8.90 3.13
C ASP A 110 -5.75 8.39 4.45
N ALA A 111 -6.68 7.45 4.40
CA ALA A 111 -7.23 6.81 5.60
C ALA A 111 -6.17 6.02 6.38
N LEU A 112 -5.26 5.33 5.68
CA LEU A 112 -4.12 4.67 6.33
C LEU A 112 -3.19 5.69 6.99
N TRP A 113 -2.86 6.78 6.30
CA TRP A 113 -2.04 7.85 6.88
C TRP A 113 -2.67 8.44 8.14
N GLN A 114 -3.97 8.71 8.13
CA GLN A 114 -4.67 9.21 9.31
C GLN A 114 -4.47 8.27 10.51
N THR A 115 -4.69 6.96 10.32
CA THR A 115 -4.48 5.96 11.40
C THR A 115 -3.04 5.95 11.89
N VAL A 116 -2.07 6.05 10.98
CA VAL A 116 -0.63 6.05 11.31
C VAL A 116 -0.24 7.34 12.01
N SER A 117 -0.66 8.50 11.51
CA SER A 117 -0.30 9.80 12.07
C SER A 117 -0.89 10.04 13.45
N GLU A 118 -2.13 9.63 13.70
CA GLU A 118 -2.76 9.70 15.02
C GLU A 118 -1.99 8.87 16.06
N ALA A 119 -1.41 7.75 15.64
CA ALA A 119 -0.61 6.91 16.53
C ALA A 119 0.83 7.43 16.73
N LEU A 120 1.43 8.04 15.70
CA LEU A 120 2.79 8.59 15.78
C LEU A 120 2.83 9.97 16.45
N PHE A 121 1.80 10.76 16.24
CA PHE A 121 1.73 12.17 16.67
C PHE A 121 0.39 12.46 17.38
N PRO A 122 0.09 11.81 18.51
CA PRO A 122 -1.23 11.90 19.15
C PRO A 122 -1.59 13.30 19.61
N ASP A 123 -0.60 14.13 19.91
CA ASP A 123 -0.80 15.51 20.39
C ASP A 123 -0.74 16.57 19.28
N ALA A 124 -0.45 16.15 18.03
CA ALA A 124 -0.31 17.06 16.90
C ALA A 124 -1.68 17.41 16.30
N SER A 125 -1.82 18.68 15.91
CA SER A 125 -2.97 19.14 15.13
C SER A 125 -2.99 18.50 13.73
N ALA A 126 -4.14 18.56 13.06
CA ALA A 126 -4.28 18.05 11.69
C ALA A 126 -3.29 18.74 10.71
N GLU A 127 -2.99 20.01 10.90
CA GLU A 127 -2.02 20.74 10.09
C GLU A 127 -0.58 20.24 10.31
N GLU A 128 -0.20 19.98 11.55
CA GLU A 128 1.09 19.40 11.90
C GLU A 128 1.22 17.97 11.36
N GLN A 129 0.18 17.14 11.50
CA GLN A 129 0.17 15.78 10.93
C GLN A 129 0.30 15.79 9.41
N ASN A 130 -0.30 16.74 8.71
CA ASN A 130 -0.12 16.94 7.29
C ASN A 130 1.31 17.38 6.94
N THR A 131 1.91 18.27 7.74
CA THR A 131 3.31 18.67 7.57
C THR A 131 4.25 17.48 7.76
N MET A 132 4.01 16.64 8.76
CA MET A 132 4.78 15.41 8.97
C MET A 132 4.64 14.44 7.80
N ARG A 133 3.46 14.39 7.16
CA ARG A 133 3.27 13.58 5.95
C ARG A 133 4.22 14.00 4.82
N PHE A 134 4.41 15.28 4.58
CA PHE A 134 5.36 15.75 3.56
C PHE A 134 6.78 15.28 3.83
N ILE A 135 7.21 15.27 5.10
CA ILE A 135 8.53 14.78 5.50
C ILE A 135 8.63 13.27 5.24
N VAL A 136 7.64 12.50 5.72
CA VAL A 136 7.60 11.04 5.57
C VAL A 136 7.55 10.63 4.09
N ASP A 137 6.69 11.28 3.31
CA ASP A 137 6.56 11.01 1.87
C ASP A 137 7.83 11.41 1.10
N GLY A 138 8.45 12.53 1.45
CA GLY A 138 9.71 12.98 0.85
C GLY A 138 10.86 12.01 1.12
N VAL A 139 10.94 11.46 2.33
CA VAL A 139 11.91 10.42 2.67
C VAL A 139 11.64 9.15 1.87
N PHE A 140 10.38 8.72 1.75
CA PHE A 140 10.02 7.55 0.94
C PHE A 140 10.46 7.70 -0.52
N GLU A 141 10.16 8.84 -1.16
CA GLU A 141 10.58 9.10 -2.55
C GLU A 141 12.11 9.06 -2.70
N LYS A 142 12.83 9.61 -1.72
CA LYS A 142 14.29 9.60 -1.72
C LYS A 142 14.85 8.19 -1.58
N LEU A 143 14.28 7.36 -0.68
CA LEU A 143 14.66 5.96 -0.51
C LEU A 143 14.45 5.15 -1.80
N CYS A 144 13.32 5.35 -2.48
CA CYS A 144 13.03 4.68 -3.74
C CYS A 144 14.02 5.04 -4.85
N ASN A 145 14.45 6.30 -4.89
CA ASN A 145 15.33 6.81 -5.95
C ASN A 145 16.82 6.44 -5.73
N GLU A 146 17.26 6.32 -4.49
CA GLU A 146 18.67 6.07 -4.16
C GLU A 146 18.97 4.62 -3.79
N SER A 147 18.00 3.73 -3.84
CA SER A 147 18.16 2.31 -3.48
C SER A 147 18.78 2.09 -2.08
N VAL A 148 18.47 2.98 -1.15
CA VAL A 148 18.92 2.88 0.25
C VAL A 148 18.00 1.95 1.02
N ALA A 149 18.57 1.15 1.93
CA ALA A 149 17.78 0.28 2.80
C ALA A 149 16.87 1.12 3.73
N PRO A 150 15.56 0.88 3.75
CA PRO A 150 14.62 1.70 4.53
C PRO A 150 14.90 1.70 6.03
N ASP A 151 15.31 0.56 6.58
CA ASP A 151 15.46 0.34 8.02
C ASP A 151 16.37 1.38 8.70
N SER A 152 17.52 1.65 8.09
CA SER A 152 18.50 2.60 8.67
C SER A 152 17.97 4.04 8.70
N VAL A 153 17.12 4.40 7.75
CA VAL A 153 16.53 5.75 7.64
C VAL A 153 15.34 5.86 8.59
N ILE A 154 14.48 4.86 8.63
CA ILE A 154 13.33 4.80 9.54
C ILE A 154 13.78 4.88 11.00
N GLU A 155 14.83 4.14 11.38
CA GLU A 155 15.39 4.20 12.73
C GLU A 155 16.00 5.58 13.09
N ARG A 156 16.48 6.32 12.09
CA ARG A 156 16.94 7.70 12.31
C ARG A 156 15.77 8.68 12.40
N MET A 157 14.77 8.53 11.53
CA MET A 157 13.55 9.36 11.57
C MET A 157 12.87 9.25 12.93
N LYS A 158 12.72 8.04 13.47
CA LYS A 158 12.14 7.79 14.80
C LYS A 158 12.79 8.60 15.93
N LYS A 159 14.06 8.98 15.78
CA LYS A 159 14.79 9.80 16.78
C LYS A 159 14.58 11.29 16.57
N LEU A 160 14.00 11.69 15.45
CA LEU A 160 13.72 13.08 15.10
C LEU A 160 12.23 13.44 15.28
N LEU A 161 11.38 12.41 15.28
CA LEU A 161 9.94 12.50 15.55
C LEU A 161 9.63 12.31 17.03
#